data_3f0f047fd4f50bbd74af5696ce56facf
#
_entry.id   3f0f047fd4f50bbd74af5696ce56facf
#
_cell.length_a   1.000
_cell.length_b   1.000
_cell.length_c   1.000
_cell.angle_alpha   90.00
_cell.angle_beta   90.00
_cell.angle_gamma   90.00
#
_symmetry.space_group_name_H-M   'P 1'
#
loop_
_entity.id
_entity.type
_entity.pdbx_description
1 polymer ?
#
loop_
_entity_poly.entity_id
_entity_poly.type
_entity_poly.pdbx_seq_one_letter_code
_entity_poly.pdbx_strand_id
1 'polypeptide(L)'
;MANTKDTSQAPYGYDKESEKVEANVTYPYAADAQEEIVPQEEETHRALSPRQLSMIALGGAIGTGLVIGSGTSLARNGPATLFISYVIMGIVCSGVMYPSKKGFAGHATRCVDPAFGFATALIYLCKYLILSPNQIVAGALVIRYWNDSINGAVWVTILIVFVVAINCLGVGWFGEVEFWLSFIKIITLTGLILLALIIDLGGVPGQERIGFRHWKDGKAFKPYKREGDLGKFLGFVNAVVLALFAYTGTELIGVTVGEAKTFFRIIFFYILSTLLVGMVVDSSSPLLAQAAKKGTSGGASASPFVVAINTAGIKGLPALINACILIFTMSAANSDQYIASRTLYGMAKDGNAPRIFTKCTKRGVPWVAFIFTGMFMGLAYLVASSNALEVFNYFVNSVTIFGGLTWVSILASHIAFMRGMKAQGVSRDTLPYKSPLQPYLTYFSLFFSCLVCFFKGFDSFMPWSYKSFITNYIGIPIYVIGYFGYKFVYKSKHVKMHEMDLTTGAREFHDIDEEDEEEMRYKNFTFKEKVIYQIKNW
;
A
#
# COMPACT_ATOMS: atom_id res chain seq x y z
N MET A 1 -3.20 -75.49 17.28
CA MET A 1 -2.88 -75.84 15.89
C MET A 1 -3.35 -74.67 15.06
N ALA A 2 -2.41 -73.81 14.67
CA ALA A 2 -2.05 -73.41 13.33
C ALA A 2 -3.15 -72.57 12.66
N ASN A 3 -2.93 -71.41 12.11
CA ASN A 3 -1.77 -70.66 11.71
C ASN A 3 -2.27 -69.27 11.24
N THR A 4 -1.69 -68.27 11.72
CA THR A 4 -1.67 -66.89 11.24
C THR A 4 -1.23 -66.76 9.79
N LYS A 5 -1.76 -65.82 9.05
CA LYS A 5 -1.01 -65.02 8.08
C LYS A 5 -1.66 -63.63 7.92
N ASP A 6 -1.01 -62.73 8.44
CA ASP A 6 -0.54 -61.39 8.08
C ASP A 6 -0.45 -61.17 6.56
N THR A 7 -1.08 -60.07 6.06
CA THR A 7 -0.71 -59.39 4.82
C THR A 7 -1.11 -57.93 4.90
N SER A 8 -0.20 -57.16 5.48
CA SER A 8 0.02 -55.76 5.10
C SER A 8 0.63 -55.71 3.71
N GLN A 9 0.02 -55.05 2.78
CA GLN A 9 0.73 -54.43 1.62
C GLN A 9 -0.11 -53.31 1.03
N ALA A 10 0.29 -52.11 1.25
CA ALA A 10 0.04 -51.02 0.34
C ALA A 10 1.09 -51.07 -0.79
N PRO A 11 0.72 -50.80 -2.01
CA PRO A 11 1.66 -50.18 -2.92
C PRO A 11 1.04 -48.95 -3.61
N TYR A 12 1.48 -47.80 -3.27
CA TYR A 12 1.46 -46.69 -4.21
C TYR A 12 2.81 -46.64 -4.92
N GLY A 13 2.88 -47.29 -6.06
CA GLY A 13 3.94 -47.10 -7.04
C GLY A 13 3.77 -45.74 -7.69
N TYR A 14 4.73 -44.87 -7.52
CA TYR A 14 4.86 -43.69 -8.32
C TYR A 14 5.42 -44.07 -9.69
N ASP A 15 4.57 -44.01 -10.70
CA ASP A 15 4.98 -44.12 -12.10
C ASP A 15 5.80 -42.87 -12.50
N LYS A 16 7.04 -43.11 -12.89
CA LYS A 16 8.00 -42.10 -13.42
C LYS A 16 7.69 -41.63 -14.83
N GLU A 17 6.48 -41.74 -15.33
CA GLU A 17 6.09 -41.32 -16.69
C GLU A 17 5.28 -40.03 -16.77
N SER A 18 5.06 -39.33 -15.65
CA SER A 18 4.37 -38.01 -15.66
C SER A 18 5.26 -36.80 -15.93
N GLU A 19 6.53 -37.01 -16.30
CA GLU A 19 7.51 -35.94 -16.52
C GLU A 19 7.51 -35.35 -17.95
N LYS A 20 6.52 -35.67 -18.80
CA LYS A 20 6.44 -35.20 -20.20
C LYS A 20 5.06 -34.72 -20.64
N VAL A 21 4.35 -34.02 -19.80
CA VAL A 21 3.23 -33.17 -20.25
C VAL A 21 3.51 -31.73 -19.81
N GLU A 22 4.61 -31.18 -20.28
CA GLU A 22 4.67 -29.76 -20.55
C GLU A 22 3.72 -29.49 -21.72
N ALA A 23 2.48 -29.18 -21.41
CA ALA A 23 1.51 -28.73 -22.39
C ALA A 23 2.07 -27.45 -23.03
N ASN A 24 2.49 -27.56 -24.27
CA ASN A 24 2.76 -26.44 -25.18
C ASN A 24 1.50 -25.57 -25.31
N VAL A 25 1.28 -24.68 -24.36
CA VAL A 25 0.38 -23.56 -24.53
C VAL A 25 1.18 -22.48 -25.24
N THR A 26 1.30 -22.63 -26.55
CA THR A 26 1.89 -21.62 -27.44
C THR A 26 0.94 -20.44 -27.47
N TYR A 27 1.29 -19.37 -26.79
CA TYR A 27 0.64 -18.08 -27.00
C TYR A 27 0.86 -17.68 -28.46
N PRO A 28 -0.17 -17.31 -29.23
CA PRO A 28 -0.04 -17.05 -30.68
C PRO A 28 0.78 -15.80 -31.04
N TYR A 29 1.55 -15.26 -30.11
CA TYR A 29 2.40 -14.07 -30.29
C TYR A 29 3.90 -14.31 -30.04
N ALA A 30 4.33 -15.56 -29.81
CA ALA A 30 5.72 -15.90 -29.55
C ALA A 30 6.41 -16.63 -30.73
N ALA A 31 5.75 -16.76 -31.90
CA ALA A 31 6.20 -17.65 -32.96
C ALA A 31 7.29 -17.07 -33.88
N ASP A 32 7.73 -15.81 -33.74
CA ASP A 32 8.78 -15.23 -34.58
C ASP A 32 9.85 -14.42 -33.82
N ALA A 33 9.96 -14.57 -32.51
CA ALA A 33 11.13 -14.08 -31.80
C ALA A 33 12.19 -15.20 -31.80
N GLN A 34 13.15 -15.16 -32.76
CA GLN A 34 14.41 -15.86 -32.58
C GLN A 34 14.92 -15.56 -31.17
N GLU A 35 15.21 -16.61 -30.39
CA GLU A 35 15.94 -16.50 -29.13
C GLU A 35 17.31 -15.88 -29.43
N GLU A 36 17.36 -14.54 -29.47
CA GLU A 36 18.62 -13.85 -29.23
C GLU A 36 19.01 -14.23 -27.81
N ILE A 37 20.08 -14.99 -27.66
CA ILE A 37 20.75 -15.27 -26.39
C ILE A 37 21.11 -13.92 -25.78
N VAL A 38 20.18 -13.38 -24.98
CA VAL A 38 20.43 -12.17 -24.20
C VAL A 38 21.42 -12.60 -23.11
N PRO A 39 22.58 -11.95 -22.99
CA PRO A 39 23.55 -12.29 -21.96
C PRO A 39 22.88 -12.27 -20.58
N GLN A 40 23.14 -13.26 -19.73
CA GLN A 40 22.60 -13.43 -18.38
C GLN A 40 22.86 -12.25 -17.41
N GLU A 41 23.49 -11.17 -17.87
CA GLU A 41 23.92 -10.03 -17.04
C GLU A 41 22.83 -8.98 -16.72
N GLU A 42 21.61 -9.09 -17.27
CA GLU A 42 20.60 -8.02 -17.15
C GLU A 42 19.38 -8.36 -16.27
N GLU A 43 19.48 -9.30 -15.33
CA GLU A 43 18.37 -9.60 -14.43
C GLU A 43 18.41 -8.80 -13.11
N THR A 44 17.23 -8.41 -12.60
CA THR A 44 17.13 -7.85 -11.27
C THR A 44 17.42 -8.93 -10.22
N HIS A 45 18.42 -8.71 -9.37
CA HIS A 45 18.72 -9.65 -8.29
C HIS A 45 17.60 -9.70 -7.26
N ARG A 46 17.14 -10.91 -6.92
CA ARG A 46 16.26 -11.17 -5.76
C ARG A 46 17.14 -11.21 -4.50
N ALA A 47 17.56 -10.04 -4.02
CA ALA A 47 18.53 -9.92 -2.93
C ALA A 47 17.89 -9.48 -1.59
N LEU A 48 16.55 -9.38 -1.52
CA LEU A 48 15.86 -9.01 -0.27
C LEU A 48 15.59 -10.26 0.57
N SER A 49 16.04 -10.24 1.82
CA SER A 49 15.73 -11.30 2.79
C SER A 49 14.26 -11.24 3.23
N PRO A 50 13.67 -12.36 3.71
CA PRO A 50 12.29 -12.38 4.21
C PRO A 50 12.02 -11.30 5.28
N ARG A 51 12.97 -11.05 6.18
CA ARG A 51 12.88 -9.99 7.21
C ARG A 51 12.75 -8.59 6.60
N GLN A 52 13.53 -8.30 5.55
CA GLN A 52 13.47 -7.02 4.85
C GLN A 52 12.13 -6.86 4.10
N LEU A 53 11.66 -7.92 3.45
CA LEU A 53 10.36 -7.94 2.77
C LEU A 53 9.21 -7.68 3.74
N SER A 54 9.18 -8.35 4.89
CA SER A 54 8.16 -8.14 5.92
C SER A 54 8.18 -6.71 6.46
N MET A 55 9.38 -6.13 6.68
CA MET A 55 9.51 -4.75 7.15
C MET A 55 9.15 -3.72 6.07
N ILE A 56 9.51 -3.97 4.81
CA ILE A 56 9.10 -3.13 3.67
C ILE A 56 7.57 -3.14 3.55
N ALA A 57 6.93 -4.30 3.70
CA ALA A 57 5.48 -4.42 3.65
C ALA A 57 4.79 -3.65 4.80
N LEU A 58 5.28 -3.79 6.03
CA LEU A 58 4.77 -3.06 7.20
C LEU A 58 5.04 -1.55 7.08
N GLY A 59 6.28 -1.18 6.79
CA GLY A 59 6.70 0.22 6.73
C GLY A 59 6.18 0.96 5.50
N GLY A 60 6.05 0.26 4.36
CA GLY A 60 5.48 0.81 3.13
C GLY A 60 3.97 1.07 3.24
N ALA A 61 3.25 0.21 4.00
CA ALA A 61 1.83 0.44 4.28
C ALA A 61 1.63 1.64 5.23
N ILE A 62 2.43 1.77 6.29
CA ILE A 62 2.33 2.87 7.26
C ILE A 62 2.99 4.12 6.68
N GLY A 63 2.18 4.96 6.04
CA GLY A 63 2.61 6.20 5.38
C GLY A 63 2.01 7.47 6.00
N THR A 64 2.18 8.56 5.27
CA THR A 64 1.65 9.90 5.62
C THR A 64 0.12 9.94 5.74
N GLY A 65 -0.59 9.01 5.09
CA GLY A 65 -2.04 8.91 5.13
C GLY A 65 -2.58 8.69 6.55
N LEU A 66 -1.94 7.81 7.34
CA LEU A 66 -2.36 7.58 8.73
C LEU A 66 -1.96 8.76 9.63
N VAL A 67 -0.74 9.27 9.49
CA VAL A 67 -0.17 10.22 10.48
C VAL A 67 -0.59 11.66 10.20
N ILE A 68 -0.77 12.05 8.93
CA ILE A 68 -1.18 13.41 8.52
C ILE A 68 -2.64 13.42 8.05
N GLY A 69 -3.02 12.48 7.20
CA GLY A 69 -4.38 12.40 6.62
C GLY A 69 -5.48 12.21 7.66
N SER A 70 -5.22 11.46 8.73
CA SER A 70 -6.17 11.27 9.84
C SER A 70 -6.52 12.58 10.55
N GLY A 71 -5.57 13.52 10.68
CA GLY A 71 -5.82 14.84 11.26
C GLY A 71 -6.80 15.67 10.43
N THR A 72 -6.63 15.67 9.12
CA THR A 72 -7.55 16.34 8.20
C THR A 72 -8.95 15.73 8.27
N SER A 73 -9.04 14.40 8.34
CA SER A 73 -10.31 13.69 8.46
C SER A 73 -10.99 13.98 9.79
N LEU A 74 -10.26 13.97 10.91
CA LEU A 74 -10.77 14.31 12.23
C LEU A 74 -11.32 15.76 12.27
N ALA A 75 -10.56 16.71 11.75
CA ALA A 75 -10.95 18.13 11.74
C ALA A 75 -12.23 18.39 10.95
N ARG A 76 -12.39 17.73 9.79
CA ARG A 76 -13.50 17.95 8.86
C ARG A 76 -14.75 17.16 9.20
N ASN A 77 -14.59 15.90 9.63
CA ASN A 77 -15.67 14.92 9.64
C ASN A 77 -16.04 14.42 11.05
N GLY A 78 -15.20 14.69 12.06
CA GLY A 78 -15.40 14.24 13.44
C GLY A 78 -14.81 12.84 13.74
N PRO A 79 -14.69 12.49 15.04
CA PRO A 79 -13.97 11.29 15.47
C PRO A 79 -14.67 9.98 15.14
N ALA A 80 -15.99 9.91 15.25
CA ALA A 80 -16.72 8.68 14.90
C ALA A 80 -16.64 8.39 13.40
N THR A 81 -16.79 9.42 12.58
CA THR A 81 -16.69 9.30 11.12
C THR A 81 -15.30 8.84 10.70
N LEU A 82 -14.24 9.40 11.29
CA LEU A 82 -12.86 8.97 11.09
C LEU A 82 -12.71 7.47 11.40
N PHE A 83 -13.09 7.05 12.61
CA PHE A 83 -12.94 5.67 13.07
C PHE A 83 -13.71 4.68 12.17
N ILE A 84 -15.01 4.93 11.94
CA ILE A 84 -15.86 4.06 11.11
C ILE A 84 -15.32 3.93 9.70
N SER A 85 -14.83 5.02 9.09
CA SER A 85 -14.27 5.00 7.75
C SER A 85 -13.02 4.12 7.65
N TYR A 86 -12.14 4.15 8.67
CA TYR A 86 -10.95 3.30 8.71
C TYR A 86 -11.31 1.83 8.93
N VAL A 87 -12.31 1.53 9.76
CA VAL A 87 -12.82 0.15 9.94
C VAL A 87 -13.38 -0.39 8.63
N ILE A 88 -14.23 0.38 7.93
CA ILE A 88 -14.81 -0.04 6.66
C ILE A 88 -13.72 -0.28 5.61
N MET A 89 -12.76 0.63 5.49
CA MET A 89 -11.65 0.46 4.54
C MET A 89 -10.77 -0.75 4.88
N GLY A 90 -10.56 -1.03 6.18
CA GLY A 90 -9.88 -2.25 6.62
C GLY A 90 -10.63 -3.52 6.18
N ILE A 91 -11.96 -3.53 6.31
CA ILE A 91 -12.81 -4.63 5.83
C ILE A 91 -12.72 -4.76 4.30
N VAL A 92 -12.79 -3.65 3.57
CA VAL A 92 -12.67 -3.64 2.10
C VAL A 92 -11.33 -4.22 1.65
N CYS A 93 -10.23 -3.80 2.27
CA CYS A 93 -8.89 -4.30 1.94
C CYS A 93 -8.71 -5.78 2.33
N SER A 94 -9.42 -6.28 3.36
CA SER A 94 -9.40 -7.71 3.73
C SER A 94 -10.14 -8.61 2.73
N GLY A 95 -10.89 -8.03 1.81
CA GLY A 95 -11.66 -8.76 0.78
C GLY A 95 -10.82 -9.54 -0.22
N VAL A 96 -9.53 -9.25 -0.33
CA VAL A 96 -8.59 -9.97 -1.20
C VAL A 96 -7.29 -10.22 -0.47
N MET A 97 -6.93 -11.49 -0.32
CA MET A 97 -5.60 -11.90 0.11
C MET A 97 -5.20 -13.12 -0.71
N TYR A 98 -4.40 -12.89 -1.75
CA TYR A 98 -3.85 -13.96 -2.57
C TYR A 98 -2.39 -13.66 -2.90
N PRO A 99 -1.44 -14.45 -2.38
CA PRO A 99 -0.03 -14.31 -2.69
C PRO A 99 0.24 -14.74 -4.14
N SER A 100 0.79 -13.86 -4.97
CA SER A 100 1.17 -14.17 -6.35
C SER A 100 2.59 -13.73 -6.63
N LYS A 101 3.45 -14.66 -7.10
CA LYS A 101 4.85 -14.38 -7.48
C LYS A 101 4.97 -13.35 -8.63
N LYS A 102 3.95 -13.24 -9.49
CA LYS A 102 3.93 -12.27 -10.63
C LYS A 102 3.18 -10.97 -10.33
N GLY A 103 2.82 -10.74 -9.06
CA GLY A 103 2.06 -9.56 -8.65
C GLY A 103 0.63 -9.53 -9.21
N PHE A 104 -0.13 -8.51 -8.80
CA PHE A 104 -1.56 -8.44 -9.15
C PHE A 104 -1.82 -8.05 -10.62
N ALA A 105 -0.92 -7.36 -11.31
CA ALA A 105 -1.06 -7.07 -12.75
C ALA A 105 -0.93 -8.34 -13.60
N GLY A 106 0.05 -9.20 -13.30
CA GLY A 106 0.16 -10.51 -13.93
C GLY A 106 -1.01 -11.43 -13.61
N HIS A 107 -1.55 -11.36 -12.39
CA HIS A 107 -2.77 -12.07 -12.01
C HIS A 107 -3.99 -11.56 -12.81
N ALA A 108 -4.11 -10.24 -13.00
CA ALA A 108 -5.17 -9.63 -13.81
C ALA A 108 -5.10 -10.07 -15.28
N THR A 109 -3.89 -10.16 -15.86
CA THR A 109 -3.65 -10.64 -17.22
C THR A 109 -4.15 -12.08 -17.40
N ARG A 110 -3.83 -12.97 -16.45
CA ARG A 110 -4.16 -14.40 -16.54
C ARG A 110 -5.62 -14.71 -16.23
N CYS A 111 -6.23 -13.94 -15.31
CA CYS A 111 -7.59 -14.24 -14.84
C CYS A 111 -8.68 -13.47 -15.56
N VAL A 112 -8.36 -12.33 -16.21
CA VAL A 112 -9.36 -11.48 -16.85
C VAL A 112 -9.07 -11.31 -18.34
N ASP A 113 -8.04 -10.52 -18.67
CA ASP A 113 -7.70 -10.12 -20.05
C ASP A 113 -6.30 -9.47 -20.02
N PRO A 114 -5.43 -9.70 -21.03
CA PRO A 114 -4.17 -8.98 -21.15
C PRO A 114 -4.31 -7.45 -21.14
N ALA A 115 -5.37 -6.90 -21.77
CA ALA A 115 -5.64 -5.46 -21.72
C ALA A 115 -5.97 -4.98 -20.30
N PHE A 116 -6.66 -5.81 -19.51
CA PHE A 116 -6.98 -5.50 -18.12
C PHE A 116 -5.73 -5.51 -17.24
N GLY A 117 -4.85 -6.48 -17.45
CA GLY A 117 -3.52 -6.53 -16.80
C GLY A 117 -2.65 -5.33 -17.14
N PHE A 118 -2.60 -4.94 -18.42
CA PHE A 118 -1.89 -3.73 -18.86
C PHE A 118 -2.44 -2.46 -18.20
N ALA A 119 -3.77 -2.25 -18.23
CA ALA A 119 -4.40 -1.09 -17.61
C ALA A 119 -4.14 -1.03 -16.09
N THR A 120 -4.13 -2.21 -15.43
CA THR A 120 -3.81 -2.33 -14.01
C THR A 120 -2.35 -1.94 -13.73
N ALA A 121 -1.40 -2.43 -14.52
CA ALA A 121 0.01 -2.07 -14.40
C ALA A 121 0.25 -0.58 -14.67
N LEU A 122 -0.40 -0.03 -15.71
CA LEU A 122 -0.30 1.38 -16.07
C LEU A 122 -0.80 2.30 -14.94
N ILE A 123 -1.99 2.01 -14.37
CA ILE A 123 -2.54 2.84 -13.30
C ILE A 123 -1.70 2.74 -12.03
N TYR A 124 -1.14 1.57 -11.76
CA TYR A 124 -0.24 1.35 -10.64
C TYR A 124 1.09 2.10 -10.81
N LEU A 125 1.64 2.11 -12.00
CA LEU A 125 2.79 2.95 -12.33
C LEU A 125 2.46 4.43 -12.12
N CYS A 126 1.37 4.93 -12.70
CA CYS A 126 0.93 6.32 -12.53
C CYS A 126 0.75 6.71 -11.06
N LYS A 127 0.23 5.79 -10.22
CA LYS A 127 0.12 5.99 -8.78
C LYS A 127 1.48 6.34 -8.17
N TYR A 128 2.52 5.54 -8.43
CA TYR A 128 3.84 5.74 -7.82
C TYR A 128 4.62 6.91 -8.42
N LEU A 129 4.38 7.25 -9.69
CA LEU A 129 4.94 8.46 -10.31
C LEU A 129 4.46 9.74 -9.61
N ILE A 130 3.26 9.74 -9.00
CA ILE A 130 2.71 10.88 -8.27
C ILE A 130 2.90 10.73 -6.75
N LEU A 131 2.92 9.49 -6.23
CA LEU A 131 3.07 9.26 -4.79
C LEU A 131 4.47 9.65 -4.29
N SER A 132 5.52 9.32 -5.05
CA SER A 132 6.90 9.69 -4.70
C SER A 132 7.08 11.22 -4.52
N PRO A 133 6.71 12.11 -5.46
CA PRO A 133 6.76 13.54 -5.23
C PRO A 133 5.82 14.00 -4.11
N ASN A 134 4.68 13.34 -3.89
CA ASN A 134 3.79 13.66 -2.77
C ASN A 134 4.46 13.47 -1.41
N GLN A 135 5.22 12.39 -1.23
CA GLN A 135 5.97 12.15 0.01
C GLN A 135 7.10 13.17 0.20
N ILE A 136 7.76 13.58 -0.88
CA ILE A 136 8.79 14.63 -0.84
C ILE A 136 8.18 15.96 -0.42
N VAL A 137 7.02 16.34 -0.97
CA VAL A 137 6.27 17.54 -0.56
C VAL A 137 5.87 17.45 0.92
N ALA A 138 5.37 16.29 1.37
CA ALA A 138 5.04 16.05 2.76
C ALA A 138 6.27 16.25 3.68
N GLY A 139 7.44 15.69 3.29
CA GLY A 139 8.69 15.89 4.01
C GLY A 139 9.12 17.35 4.09
N ALA A 140 9.03 18.09 2.98
CA ALA A 140 9.33 19.52 2.95
C ALA A 140 8.38 20.32 3.85
N LEU A 141 7.08 19.96 3.90
CA LEU A 141 6.11 20.56 4.82
C LEU A 141 6.46 20.27 6.29
N VAL A 142 6.94 19.06 6.60
CA VAL A 142 7.37 18.70 7.97
C VAL A 142 8.56 19.52 8.42
N ILE A 143 9.55 19.76 7.55
CA ILE A 143 10.76 20.52 7.87
C ILE A 143 10.43 21.98 8.21
N ARG A 144 9.36 22.55 7.66
CA ARG A 144 8.89 23.90 8.01
C ARG A 144 8.55 24.09 9.48
N TYR A 145 8.33 23.03 10.22
CA TYR A 145 8.14 23.08 11.67
C TYR A 145 9.35 23.72 12.38
N TRP A 146 10.57 23.44 11.90
CA TRP A 146 11.80 24.00 12.48
C TRP A 146 12.26 25.28 11.80
N ASN A 147 12.04 25.37 10.49
CA ASN A 147 12.49 26.53 9.71
C ASN A 147 11.54 26.80 8.54
N ASP A 148 10.78 27.89 8.65
CA ASP A 148 9.85 28.36 7.61
C ASP A 148 10.44 29.47 6.73
N SER A 149 11.66 29.97 7.06
CA SER A 149 12.29 31.08 6.31
C SER A 149 12.96 30.62 5.01
N ILE A 150 13.32 29.33 4.90
CA ILE A 150 14.00 28.78 3.72
C ILE A 150 12.97 28.32 2.69
N ASN A 151 13.23 28.67 1.41
CA ASN A 151 12.37 28.22 0.32
C ASN A 151 12.21 26.70 0.30
N GLY A 152 10.98 26.22 0.18
CA GLY A 152 10.65 24.80 0.15
C GLY A 152 11.39 23.99 -0.93
N ALA A 153 11.80 24.62 -2.04
CA ALA A 153 12.58 23.99 -3.09
C ALA A 153 13.94 23.45 -2.60
N VAL A 154 14.57 24.13 -1.64
CA VAL A 154 15.85 23.67 -1.07
C VAL A 154 15.66 22.34 -0.35
N TRP A 155 14.61 22.24 0.46
CA TRP A 155 14.28 21.00 1.17
C TRP A 155 13.89 19.87 0.21
N VAL A 156 13.11 20.19 -0.84
CA VAL A 156 12.79 19.24 -1.92
C VAL A 156 14.07 18.69 -2.57
N THR A 157 15.05 19.54 -2.88
CA THR A 157 16.33 19.10 -3.46
C THR A 157 17.06 18.12 -2.54
N ILE A 158 17.18 18.45 -1.25
CA ILE A 158 17.87 17.60 -0.27
C ILE A 158 17.18 16.22 -0.17
N LEU A 159 15.85 16.21 -0.12
CA LEU A 159 15.08 14.97 -0.02
C LEU A 159 15.19 14.12 -1.31
N ILE A 160 15.16 14.74 -2.50
CA ILE A 160 15.36 14.03 -3.78
C ILE A 160 16.76 13.41 -3.83
N VAL A 161 17.81 14.17 -3.48
CA VAL A 161 19.20 13.65 -3.47
C VAL A 161 19.33 12.46 -2.53
N PHE A 162 18.71 12.51 -1.36
CA PHE A 162 18.71 11.39 -0.42
C PHE A 162 18.05 10.13 -1.02
N VAL A 163 16.84 10.25 -1.60
CA VAL A 163 16.12 9.13 -2.21
C VAL A 163 16.92 8.53 -3.37
N VAL A 164 17.48 9.40 -4.23
CA VAL A 164 18.30 8.96 -5.37
C VAL A 164 19.54 8.23 -4.88
N ALA A 165 20.25 8.77 -3.90
CA ALA A 165 21.46 8.17 -3.36
C ALA A 165 21.22 6.74 -2.84
N ILE A 166 20.18 6.53 -2.02
CA ILE A 166 19.87 5.20 -1.47
C ILE A 166 19.54 4.20 -2.59
N ASN A 167 18.68 4.59 -3.53
CA ASN A 167 18.26 3.69 -4.60
C ASN A 167 19.41 3.33 -5.58
N CYS A 168 20.41 4.22 -5.75
CA CYS A 168 21.58 3.96 -6.58
C CYS A 168 22.57 2.98 -5.94
N LEU A 169 22.57 2.80 -4.62
CA LEU A 169 23.47 1.86 -3.93
C LEU A 169 23.15 0.39 -4.21
N GLY A 170 21.95 0.10 -4.71
CA GLY A 170 21.52 -1.26 -5.07
C GLY A 170 20.51 -1.85 -4.07
N VAL A 171 19.96 -3.02 -4.43
CA VAL A 171 18.81 -3.64 -3.74
C VAL A 171 19.11 -4.01 -2.30
N GLY A 172 20.30 -4.53 -2.02
CA GLY A 172 20.71 -4.93 -0.67
C GLY A 172 20.74 -3.74 0.30
N TRP A 173 21.38 -2.63 -0.11
CA TRP A 173 21.42 -1.40 0.69
C TRP A 173 20.03 -0.77 0.84
N PHE A 174 19.23 -0.76 -0.23
CA PHE A 174 17.86 -0.32 -0.15
C PHE A 174 17.08 -1.10 0.91
N GLY A 175 17.17 -2.44 0.89
CA GLY A 175 16.48 -3.31 1.84
C GLY A 175 16.91 -3.08 3.29
N GLU A 176 18.22 -2.86 3.53
CA GLU A 176 18.73 -2.62 4.88
C GLU A 176 18.32 -1.25 5.43
N VAL A 177 18.44 -0.19 4.61
CA VAL A 177 17.99 1.16 5.00
C VAL A 177 16.50 1.15 5.29
N GLU A 178 15.69 0.56 4.41
CA GLU A 178 14.22 0.51 4.57
C GLU A 178 13.80 -0.33 5.78
N PHE A 179 14.55 -1.40 6.12
CA PHE A 179 14.35 -2.17 7.33
C PHE A 179 14.45 -1.28 8.58
N TRP A 180 15.55 -0.51 8.72
CA TRP A 180 15.76 0.37 9.87
C TRP A 180 14.78 1.53 9.92
N LEU A 181 14.46 2.15 8.77
CA LEU A 181 13.46 3.21 8.71
C LEU A 181 12.07 2.68 9.09
N SER A 182 11.69 1.48 8.63
CA SER A 182 10.43 0.82 8.99
C SER A 182 10.37 0.44 10.46
N PHE A 183 11.49 -0.01 11.04
CA PHE A 183 11.60 -0.31 12.46
C PHE A 183 11.33 0.94 13.33
N ILE A 184 11.93 2.08 12.95
CA ILE A 184 11.66 3.37 13.61
C ILE A 184 10.17 3.73 13.50
N LYS A 185 9.52 3.52 12.35
CA LYS A 185 8.08 3.77 12.17
C LYS A 185 7.24 2.97 13.14
N ILE A 186 7.52 1.66 13.27
CA ILE A 186 6.75 0.77 14.15
C ILE A 186 6.90 1.18 15.61
N ILE A 187 8.13 1.45 16.07
CA ILE A 187 8.39 1.91 17.44
C ILE A 187 7.69 3.24 17.70
N THR A 188 7.81 4.19 16.78
CA THR A 188 7.18 5.51 16.91
C THR A 188 5.66 5.38 17.01
N LEU A 189 5.04 4.60 16.11
CA LEU A 189 3.59 4.44 16.10
C LEU A 189 3.08 3.72 17.36
N THR A 190 3.80 2.69 17.81
CA THR A 190 3.50 2.00 19.07
C THR A 190 3.62 2.95 20.27
N GLY A 191 4.68 3.75 20.29
CA GLY A 191 4.88 4.78 21.32
C GLY A 191 3.77 5.84 21.32
N LEU A 192 3.32 6.28 20.13
CA LEU A 192 2.22 7.24 19.98
C LEU A 192 0.88 6.65 20.44
N ILE A 193 0.62 5.38 20.17
CA ILE A 193 -0.58 4.68 20.64
C ILE A 193 -0.57 4.60 22.18
N LEU A 194 0.55 4.17 22.77
CA LEU A 194 0.70 4.10 24.23
C LEU A 194 0.58 5.49 24.88
N LEU A 195 1.21 6.49 24.29
CA LEU A 195 1.12 7.87 24.76
C LEU A 195 -0.32 8.39 24.70
N ALA A 196 -1.02 8.17 23.61
CA ALA A 196 -2.42 8.56 23.46
C ALA A 196 -3.30 7.87 24.52
N LEU A 197 -3.04 6.59 24.80
CA LEU A 197 -3.73 5.86 25.87
C LEU A 197 -3.43 6.46 27.26
N ILE A 198 -2.17 6.80 27.56
CA ILE A 198 -1.79 7.43 28.82
C ILE A 198 -2.48 8.78 28.99
N ILE A 199 -2.49 9.62 27.95
CA ILE A 199 -3.18 10.92 27.95
C ILE A 199 -4.69 10.73 28.17
N ASP A 200 -5.30 9.75 27.50
CA ASP A 200 -6.72 9.45 27.62
C ASP A 200 -7.12 9.04 29.04
N LEU A 201 -6.28 8.26 29.72
CA LEU A 201 -6.49 7.80 31.09
C LEU A 201 -6.21 8.86 32.17
N GLY A 202 -5.76 10.08 31.78
CA GLY A 202 -5.44 11.15 32.72
C GLY A 202 -4.02 11.05 33.30
N GLY A 203 -3.09 10.37 32.60
CA GLY A 203 -1.70 10.23 33.04
C GLY A 203 -0.85 11.51 32.93
N VAL A 204 -1.44 12.62 32.50
CA VAL A 204 -0.77 13.94 32.45
C VAL A 204 -1.13 14.72 33.71
N PRO A 205 -0.15 15.29 34.43
CA PRO A 205 -0.42 16.08 35.64
C PRO A 205 -1.42 17.22 35.39
N GLY A 206 -2.48 17.28 36.21
CA GLY A 206 -3.51 18.31 36.12
C GLY A 206 -4.57 18.09 35.03
N GLN A 207 -4.56 16.95 34.35
CA GLN A 207 -5.61 16.57 33.41
C GLN A 207 -6.47 15.42 33.96
N GLU A 208 -7.78 15.57 33.81
CA GLU A 208 -8.72 14.49 34.10
C GLU A 208 -8.76 13.48 32.93
N ARG A 209 -9.26 12.27 33.22
CA ARG A 209 -9.55 11.27 32.22
C ARG A 209 -10.43 11.84 31.11
N ILE A 210 -10.04 11.66 29.85
CA ILE A 210 -10.72 12.20 28.66
C ILE A 210 -11.84 11.24 28.22
N GLY A 211 -11.53 9.99 27.94
CA GLY A 211 -12.45 8.98 27.43
C GLY A 211 -13.15 9.45 26.15
N PHE A 212 -14.44 9.21 26.05
CA PHE A 212 -15.26 9.61 24.91
C PHE A 212 -15.85 11.03 25.02
N ARG A 213 -15.20 11.96 25.78
CA ARG A 213 -15.68 13.33 25.95
C ARG A 213 -15.84 14.05 24.60
N HIS A 214 -14.90 13.86 23.68
CA HIS A 214 -14.91 14.50 22.35
C HIS A 214 -15.88 13.86 21.34
N TRP A 215 -16.59 12.79 21.75
CA TRP A 215 -17.61 12.13 20.93
C TRP A 215 -19.04 12.52 21.33
N LYS A 216 -19.20 13.22 22.45
CA LYS A 216 -20.50 13.64 22.99
C LYS A 216 -20.97 14.94 22.33
N ASP A 217 -22.19 15.36 22.66
CA ASP A 217 -22.78 16.67 22.32
C ASP A 217 -22.78 16.98 20.80
N GLY A 218 -23.03 15.95 19.97
CA GLY A 218 -23.08 16.09 18.51
C GLY A 218 -21.72 16.19 17.82
N LYS A 219 -20.59 16.14 18.56
CA LYS A 219 -19.23 16.24 18.00
C LYS A 219 -18.75 14.99 17.26
N ALA A 220 -19.40 13.83 17.51
CA ALA A 220 -19.01 12.56 16.91
C ALA A 220 -19.03 12.58 15.37
N PHE A 221 -20.06 13.22 14.79
CA PHE A 221 -20.29 13.35 13.36
C PHE A 221 -20.40 14.83 12.98
N LYS A 222 -19.36 15.39 12.37
CA LYS A 222 -19.37 16.79 11.94
C LYS A 222 -19.98 16.92 10.55
N PRO A 223 -20.83 17.92 10.31
CA PRO A 223 -21.33 18.20 8.97
C PRO A 223 -20.21 18.79 8.09
N TYR A 224 -20.16 18.34 6.82
CA TYR A 224 -19.19 18.78 5.81
C TYR A 224 -19.89 19.41 4.61
N LYS A 225 -19.48 20.63 4.22
CA LYS A 225 -20.00 21.38 3.07
C LYS A 225 -21.50 21.77 3.13
N ARG A 226 -22.32 21.08 3.90
CA ARG A 226 -23.74 21.33 4.12
C ARG A 226 -24.08 21.10 5.60
N GLU A 227 -25.12 21.75 6.08
CA GLU A 227 -25.63 21.55 7.43
C GLU A 227 -26.57 20.34 7.51
N GLY A 228 -26.85 19.87 8.72
CA GLY A 228 -27.77 18.78 9.01
C GLY A 228 -27.26 17.39 8.61
N ASP A 229 -28.18 16.46 8.43
CA ASP A 229 -27.84 15.04 8.20
C ASP A 229 -27.20 14.80 6.83
N LEU A 230 -27.58 15.58 5.81
CA LEU A 230 -26.90 15.55 4.52
C LEU A 230 -25.41 15.93 4.68
N GLY A 231 -25.11 16.95 5.49
CA GLY A 231 -23.73 17.34 5.78
C GLY A 231 -22.95 16.26 6.51
N LYS A 232 -23.57 15.54 7.45
CA LYS A 232 -22.93 14.38 8.13
C LYS A 232 -22.65 13.24 7.14
N PHE A 233 -23.58 12.95 6.24
CA PHE A 233 -23.39 11.95 5.18
C PHE A 233 -22.24 12.33 4.23
N LEU A 234 -22.17 13.59 3.78
CA LEU A 234 -21.07 14.09 2.98
C LEU A 234 -19.73 14.02 3.72
N GLY A 235 -19.74 14.28 5.03
CA GLY A 235 -18.60 14.09 5.92
C GLY A 235 -18.14 12.64 5.96
N PHE A 236 -19.07 11.69 6.04
CA PHE A 236 -18.76 10.27 5.98
C PHE A 236 -18.12 9.88 4.63
N VAL A 237 -18.67 10.31 3.50
CA VAL A 237 -18.10 10.06 2.18
C VAL A 237 -16.67 10.64 2.07
N ASN A 238 -16.47 11.87 2.55
CA ASN A 238 -15.14 12.50 2.57
C ASN A 238 -14.14 11.73 3.43
N ALA A 239 -14.56 11.26 4.60
CA ALA A 239 -13.69 10.47 5.49
C ALA A 239 -13.29 9.12 4.88
N VAL A 240 -14.22 8.44 4.18
CA VAL A 240 -13.93 7.18 3.47
C VAL A 240 -12.90 7.41 2.35
N VAL A 241 -13.00 8.51 1.61
CA VAL A 241 -12.02 8.89 0.58
C VAL A 241 -10.63 9.13 1.19
N LEU A 242 -10.57 9.81 2.35
CA LEU A 242 -9.31 10.03 3.07
C LEU A 242 -8.76 8.73 3.66
N ALA A 243 -9.63 7.84 4.13
CA ALA A 243 -9.23 6.51 4.58
C ALA A 243 -8.67 5.67 3.41
N LEU A 244 -9.25 5.74 2.21
CA LEU A 244 -8.72 5.07 1.01
C LEU A 244 -7.28 5.52 0.73
N PHE A 245 -6.97 6.82 0.85
CA PHE A 245 -5.59 7.32 0.73
C PHE A 245 -4.68 6.72 1.80
N ALA A 246 -5.14 6.66 3.06
CA ALA A 246 -4.35 6.10 4.15
C ALA A 246 -4.02 4.61 3.92
N TYR A 247 -4.95 3.83 3.37
CA TYR A 247 -4.75 2.41 3.03
C TYR A 247 -3.99 2.19 1.72
N THR A 248 -3.59 3.27 1.01
CA THR A 248 -2.71 3.17 -0.16
C THR A 248 -1.34 2.64 0.26
N GLY A 249 -0.91 1.53 -0.32
CA GLY A 249 0.31 0.81 0.05
C GLY A 249 0.05 -0.54 0.71
N THR A 250 -1.15 -0.80 1.25
CA THR A 250 -1.48 -2.10 1.85
C THR A 250 -1.52 -3.23 0.82
N GLU A 251 -1.73 -2.92 -0.46
CA GLU A 251 -1.64 -3.91 -1.56
C GLU A 251 -0.22 -4.48 -1.75
N LEU A 252 0.82 -3.78 -1.26
CA LEU A 252 2.20 -4.28 -1.30
C LEU A 252 2.38 -5.59 -0.56
N ILE A 253 1.60 -5.82 0.48
CA ILE A 253 1.66 -7.06 1.27
C ILE A 253 1.36 -8.27 0.37
N GLY A 254 0.37 -8.15 -0.51
CA GLY A 254 0.03 -9.20 -1.47
C GLY A 254 1.11 -9.46 -2.52
N VAL A 255 1.96 -8.46 -2.79
CA VAL A 255 3.06 -8.56 -3.77
C VAL A 255 4.35 -9.06 -3.14
N THR A 256 4.64 -8.67 -1.89
CA THR A 256 5.94 -8.92 -1.26
C THR A 256 5.99 -10.24 -0.49
N VAL A 257 5.05 -10.51 0.38
CA VAL A 257 5.16 -11.63 1.34
C VAL A 257 3.91 -12.50 1.40
N GLY A 258 2.74 -11.98 1.01
CA GLY A 258 1.47 -12.73 1.09
C GLY A 258 1.06 -13.13 2.51
N GLU A 259 1.69 -12.56 3.55
CA GLU A 259 1.40 -12.89 4.93
C GLU A 259 0.12 -12.23 5.44
N ALA A 260 -0.91 -13.03 5.64
CA ALA A 260 -2.14 -12.59 6.30
C ALA A 260 -1.89 -11.96 7.68
N LYS A 261 -0.95 -12.49 8.44
CA LYS A 261 -0.56 -11.99 9.78
C LYS A 261 -0.12 -10.53 9.74
N THR A 262 0.69 -10.15 8.75
CA THR A 262 1.19 -8.78 8.55
C THR A 262 0.06 -7.81 8.24
N PHE A 263 -0.90 -8.22 7.42
CA PHE A 263 -2.08 -7.42 7.08
C PHE A 263 -2.94 -7.12 8.32
N PHE A 264 -3.25 -8.12 9.15
CA PHE A 264 -4.01 -7.92 10.38
C PHE A 264 -3.30 -7.00 11.37
N ARG A 265 -1.95 -7.08 11.46
CA ARG A 265 -1.16 -6.15 12.27
C ARG A 265 -1.34 -4.70 11.81
N ILE A 266 -1.32 -4.46 10.51
CA ILE A 266 -1.52 -3.12 9.93
C ILE A 266 -2.93 -2.61 10.26
N ILE A 267 -3.97 -3.40 10.02
CA ILE A 267 -5.34 -3.03 10.36
C ILE A 267 -5.46 -2.67 11.84
N PHE A 268 -4.85 -3.47 12.72
CA PHE A 268 -4.82 -3.19 14.15
C PHE A 268 -4.24 -1.81 14.46
N PHE A 269 -3.06 -1.48 13.89
CA PHE A 269 -2.45 -0.16 14.08
C PHE A 269 -3.35 0.98 13.55
N TYR A 270 -3.97 0.81 12.40
CA TYR A 270 -4.85 1.83 11.82
C TYR A 270 -6.10 2.07 12.67
N ILE A 271 -6.79 1.01 13.07
CA ILE A 271 -8.02 1.09 13.85
C ILE A 271 -7.74 1.67 15.24
N LEU A 272 -6.72 1.14 15.93
CA LEU A 272 -6.39 1.59 17.28
C LEU A 272 -5.89 3.04 17.30
N SER A 273 -5.05 3.42 16.34
CA SER A 273 -4.56 4.81 16.21
C SER A 273 -5.71 5.80 15.99
N THR A 274 -6.65 5.49 15.09
CA THR A 274 -7.77 6.40 14.78
C THR A 274 -8.78 6.49 15.93
N LEU A 275 -8.99 5.40 16.64
CA LEU A 275 -9.82 5.39 17.86
C LEU A 275 -9.23 6.32 18.92
N LEU A 276 -7.96 6.09 19.29
CA LEU A 276 -7.29 6.85 20.35
C LEU A 276 -7.13 8.32 19.98
N VAL A 277 -6.76 8.62 18.75
CA VAL A 277 -6.69 10.00 18.25
C VAL A 277 -8.05 10.69 18.36
N GLY A 278 -9.12 10.00 17.97
CA GLY A 278 -10.49 10.53 18.10
C GLY A 278 -10.96 10.71 19.55
N MET A 279 -10.39 9.97 20.52
CA MET A 279 -10.66 10.16 21.95
C MET A 279 -9.89 11.35 22.51
N VAL A 280 -8.60 11.47 22.20
CA VAL A 280 -7.68 12.44 22.83
C VAL A 280 -7.77 13.83 22.21
N VAL A 281 -8.09 13.95 20.91
CA VAL A 281 -8.07 15.23 20.18
C VAL A 281 -9.50 15.72 19.92
N ASP A 282 -9.82 16.93 20.39
CA ASP A 282 -11.08 17.59 20.01
C ASP A 282 -11.03 17.98 18.53
N SER A 283 -11.98 17.48 17.76
CA SER A 283 -12.14 17.81 16.33
C SER A 283 -12.37 19.30 16.06
N SER A 284 -12.76 20.07 17.09
CA SER A 284 -12.96 21.53 17.04
C SER A 284 -11.75 22.32 17.53
N SER A 285 -10.64 21.64 17.88
CA SER A 285 -9.42 22.31 18.36
C SER A 285 -8.92 23.35 17.36
N PRO A 286 -8.63 24.59 17.81
CA PRO A 286 -8.05 25.62 16.94
C PRO A 286 -6.73 25.21 16.32
N LEU A 287 -5.89 24.44 17.04
CA LEU A 287 -4.62 23.91 16.54
C LEU A 287 -4.85 22.96 15.37
N LEU A 288 -5.81 22.05 15.49
CA LEU A 288 -6.16 21.12 14.43
C LEU A 288 -6.79 21.83 13.22
N ALA A 289 -7.65 22.83 13.46
CA ALA A 289 -8.29 23.62 12.42
C ALA A 289 -7.28 24.52 11.68
N GLN A 290 -6.31 25.10 12.37
CA GLN A 290 -5.21 25.87 11.76
C GLN A 290 -4.31 24.98 10.92
N ALA A 291 -3.96 23.81 11.41
CA ALA A 291 -3.20 22.81 10.69
C ALA A 291 -3.90 22.37 9.39
N ALA A 292 -5.22 22.24 9.41
CA ALA A 292 -6.02 21.88 8.25
C ALA A 292 -6.24 23.05 7.24
N LYS A 293 -6.13 24.31 7.70
CA LYS A 293 -6.40 25.51 6.88
C LYS A 293 -5.16 26.23 6.37
N LYS A 294 -4.08 26.30 7.15
CA LYS A 294 -2.87 27.07 6.82
C LYS A 294 -1.76 26.15 6.31
N GLY A 295 -1.58 26.12 5.00
CA GLY A 295 -0.42 25.49 4.37
C GLY A 295 0.94 26.13 4.68
N THR A 296 1.00 27.14 5.52
CA THR A 296 2.23 27.84 5.92
C THR A 296 2.82 27.37 7.25
N SER A 297 2.05 26.72 8.11
CA SER A 297 2.55 26.21 9.40
C SER A 297 2.21 24.74 9.62
N GLY A 298 1.89 24.02 8.56
CA GLY A 298 1.02 22.88 8.65
C GLY A 298 1.63 21.51 8.43
N GLY A 299 2.89 21.34 8.17
CA GLY A 299 3.44 20.02 7.86
C GLY A 299 3.18 19.00 8.97
N ALA A 300 3.91 19.06 10.01
CA ALA A 300 3.81 18.12 11.13
C ALA A 300 2.82 18.57 12.21
N SER A 301 2.54 19.86 12.33
CA SER A 301 1.45 20.36 13.19
C SER A 301 0.06 19.92 12.70
N ALA A 302 -0.06 19.38 11.48
CA ALA A 302 -1.29 18.74 11.00
C ALA A 302 -1.48 17.32 11.52
N SER A 303 -0.44 16.71 12.07
CA SER A 303 -0.58 15.39 12.70
C SER A 303 -1.42 15.50 13.98
N PRO A 304 -2.51 14.75 14.10
CA PRO A 304 -3.34 14.79 15.29
C PRO A 304 -2.60 14.30 16.54
N PHE A 305 -1.58 13.46 16.37
CA PHE A 305 -0.71 13.03 17.47
C PHE A 305 0.11 14.20 18.03
N VAL A 306 0.65 15.06 17.16
CA VAL A 306 1.39 16.26 17.58
C VAL A 306 0.44 17.24 18.26
N VAL A 307 -0.79 17.38 17.75
CA VAL A 307 -1.83 18.20 18.39
C VAL A 307 -2.15 17.69 19.79
N ALA A 308 -2.33 16.35 19.96
CA ALA A 308 -2.57 15.74 21.27
C ALA A 308 -1.46 16.06 22.27
N ILE A 309 -0.20 15.91 21.85
CA ILE A 309 0.98 16.17 22.68
C ILE A 309 1.07 17.65 23.10
N ASN A 310 0.82 18.56 22.16
CA ASN A 310 0.81 19.99 22.43
C ASN A 310 -0.32 20.37 23.39
N THR A 311 -1.52 19.79 23.23
CA THR A 311 -2.65 20.01 24.13
C THR A 311 -2.38 19.47 25.52
N ALA A 312 -1.65 18.35 25.62
CA ALA A 312 -1.19 17.78 26.88
C ALA A 312 -0.05 18.57 27.55
N GLY A 313 0.50 19.61 26.90
CA GLY A 313 1.54 20.46 27.46
C GLY A 313 2.94 19.82 27.55
N ILE A 314 3.16 18.69 26.87
CA ILE A 314 4.43 17.96 26.91
C ILE A 314 5.46 18.67 26.01
N LYS A 315 6.45 19.31 26.63
CA LYS A 315 7.48 20.08 25.93
C LYS A 315 8.55 19.16 25.31
N GLY A 316 9.09 19.54 24.15
CA GLY A 316 10.17 18.81 23.45
C GLY A 316 9.70 17.60 22.62
N LEU A 317 8.72 16.86 23.07
CA LEU A 317 8.18 15.69 22.36
C LEU A 317 7.59 16.01 20.97
N PRO A 318 6.90 17.14 20.74
CA PRO A 318 6.45 17.53 19.40
C PRO A 318 7.56 17.58 18.35
N ALA A 319 8.74 18.11 18.71
CA ALA A 319 9.89 18.16 17.79
C ALA A 319 10.41 16.75 17.46
N LEU A 320 10.52 15.86 18.46
CA LEU A 320 10.91 14.46 18.25
C LEU A 320 9.94 13.74 17.32
N ILE A 321 8.62 13.86 17.55
CA ILE A 321 7.62 13.22 16.71
C ILE A 321 7.64 13.78 15.28
N ASN A 322 7.87 15.08 15.11
CA ASN A 322 8.07 15.66 13.80
C ASN A 322 9.28 15.09 13.07
N ALA A 323 10.40 14.86 13.77
CA ALA A 323 11.56 14.19 13.19
C ALA A 323 11.23 12.75 12.77
N CYS A 324 10.46 12.01 13.59
CA CYS A 324 9.98 10.68 13.22
C CYS A 324 9.05 10.74 11.98
N ILE A 325 8.14 11.71 11.89
CA ILE A 325 7.27 11.89 10.72
C ILE A 325 8.09 12.20 9.47
N LEU A 326 9.17 12.97 9.59
CA LEU A 326 10.09 13.19 8.47
C LEU A 326 10.72 11.87 8.00
N ILE A 327 11.14 11.01 8.92
CA ILE A 327 11.62 9.65 8.60
C ILE A 327 10.54 8.84 7.88
N PHE A 328 9.26 8.94 8.30
CA PHE A 328 8.14 8.27 7.63
C PHE A 328 8.01 8.71 6.17
N THR A 329 8.07 10.03 5.91
CA THR A 329 7.95 10.55 4.55
C THR A 329 9.13 10.15 3.67
N MET A 330 10.34 10.15 4.21
CA MET A 330 11.55 9.79 3.47
C MET A 330 11.58 8.31 3.13
N SER A 331 11.26 7.43 4.07
CA SER A 331 11.13 5.99 3.82
C SER A 331 10.04 5.71 2.78
N ALA A 332 8.87 6.36 2.89
CA ALA A 332 7.81 6.20 1.90
C ALA A 332 8.27 6.65 0.50
N ALA A 333 8.89 7.83 0.37
CA ALA A 333 9.41 8.32 -0.92
C ALA A 333 10.45 7.37 -1.53
N ASN A 334 11.32 6.79 -0.67
CA ASN A 334 12.34 5.82 -1.07
C ASN A 334 11.70 4.54 -1.62
N SER A 335 10.74 3.97 -0.91
CA SER A 335 9.99 2.79 -1.32
C SER A 335 9.14 3.04 -2.58
N ASP A 336 8.48 4.20 -2.67
CA ASP A 336 7.65 4.57 -3.82
C ASP A 336 8.49 4.65 -5.11
N GLN A 337 9.67 5.24 -5.05
CA GLN A 337 10.60 5.32 -6.18
C GLN A 337 11.13 3.93 -6.59
N TYR A 338 11.44 3.08 -5.61
CA TYR A 338 11.82 1.70 -5.83
C TYR A 338 10.74 0.93 -6.58
N ILE A 339 9.49 1.03 -6.14
CA ILE A 339 8.35 0.34 -6.73
C ILE A 339 8.05 0.88 -8.12
N ALA A 340 8.07 2.21 -8.33
CA ALA A 340 7.84 2.84 -9.63
C ALA A 340 8.81 2.29 -10.69
N SER A 341 10.11 2.28 -10.38
CA SER A 341 11.14 1.81 -11.30
C SER A 341 11.01 0.33 -11.65
N ARG A 342 10.65 -0.51 -10.67
CA ARG A 342 10.46 -1.94 -10.88
C ARG A 342 9.16 -2.27 -11.58
N THR A 343 8.10 -1.51 -11.35
CA THR A 343 6.83 -1.65 -12.09
C THR A 343 7.06 -1.35 -13.58
N LEU A 344 7.78 -0.28 -13.90
CA LEU A 344 8.10 0.06 -15.29
C LEU A 344 9.01 -0.99 -15.93
N TYR A 345 10.02 -1.48 -15.19
CA TYR A 345 10.88 -2.58 -15.63
C TYR A 345 10.07 -3.86 -15.91
N GLY A 346 9.16 -4.24 -15.00
CA GLY A 346 8.29 -5.41 -15.18
C GLY A 346 7.39 -5.26 -16.41
N MET A 347 6.79 -4.08 -16.63
CA MET A 347 6.01 -3.80 -17.84
C MET A 347 6.85 -3.95 -19.11
N ALA A 348 8.12 -3.51 -19.09
CA ALA A 348 9.02 -3.65 -20.23
C ALA A 348 9.44 -5.12 -20.47
N LYS A 349 9.64 -5.90 -19.42
CA LYS A 349 9.89 -7.35 -19.51
C LYS A 349 8.70 -8.11 -20.09
N ASP A 350 7.48 -7.71 -19.74
CA ASP A 350 6.24 -8.26 -20.27
C ASP A 350 5.89 -7.75 -21.69
N GLY A 351 6.77 -6.95 -22.32
CA GLY A 351 6.54 -6.37 -23.65
C GLY A 351 5.52 -5.22 -23.68
N ASN A 352 5.08 -4.74 -22.52
CA ASN A 352 4.08 -3.69 -22.36
C ASN A 352 4.68 -2.27 -22.24
N ALA A 353 6.01 -2.15 -22.31
CA ALA A 353 6.74 -0.88 -22.33
C ALA A 353 8.00 -1.03 -23.20
N PRO A 354 8.62 0.08 -23.65
CA PRO A 354 9.84 0.03 -24.46
C PRO A 354 10.96 -0.78 -23.79
N ARG A 355 11.61 -1.65 -24.56
CA ARG A 355 12.70 -2.54 -24.08
C ARG A 355 13.88 -1.80 -23.43
N ILE A 356 14.05 -0.51 -23.71
CA ILE A 356 15.11 0.29 -23.07
C ILE A 356 15.03 0.29 -21.53
N PHE A 357 13.83 0.11 -20.96
CA PHE A 357 13.61 0.07 -19.52
C PHE A 357 14.01 -1.26 -18.86
N THR A 358 14.39 -2.28 -19.64
CA THR A 358 14.91 -3.55 -19.09
C THR A 358 16.41 -3.47 -18.76
N LYS A 359 17.11 -2.39 -19.14
CA LYS A 359 18.55 -2.24 -18.86
C LYS A 359 18.83 -2.08 -17.38
N CYS A 360 19.61 -3.03 -16.84
CA CYS A 360 20.03 -3.04 -15.44
C CYS A 360 21.53 -2.72 -15.29
N THR A 361 21.90 -2.23 -14.11
CA THR A 361 23.30 -2.15 -13.68
C THR A 361 23.78 -3.52 -13.20
N LYS A 362 25.09 -3.73 -13.05
CA LYS A 362 25.69 -4.94 -12.44
C LYS A 362 25.15 -5.23 -11.01
N ARG A 363 24.57 -4.24 -10.34
CA ARG A 363 23.92 -4.37 -9.02
C ARG A 363 22.42 -4.69 -9.10
N GLY A 364 21.87 -4.99 -10.28
CA GLY A 364 20.45 -5.30 -10.49
C GLY A 364 19.50 -4.10 -10.37
N VAL A 365 19.99 -2.86 -10.52
CA VAL A 365 19.16 -1.66 -10.53
C VAL A 365 18.75 -1.35 -11.98
N PRO A 366 17.45 -1.26 -12.31
CA PRO A 366 16.97 -0.88 -13.63
C PRO A 366 17.14 0.64 -13.85
N TRP A 367 18.36 1.06 -14.18
CA TRP A 367 18.79 2.46 -14.14
C TRP A 367 18.01 3.37 -15.10
N VAL A 368 17.63 2.90 -16.29
CA VAL A 368 16.84 3.69 -17.26
C VAL A 368 15.42 3.92 -16.73
N ALA A 369 14.80 2.86 -16.20
CA ALA A 369 13.48 2.96 -15.57
C ALA A 369 13.55 3.85 -14.32
N PHE A 370 14.61 3.74 -13.53
CA PHE A 370 14.83 4.55 -12.34
C PHE A 370 14.99 6.04 -12.66
N ILE A 371 15.78 6.40 -13.68
CA ILE A 371 15.92 7.80 -14.11
C ILE A 371 14.58 8.34 -14.63
N PHE A 372 13.90 7.58 -15.50
CA PHE A 372 12.60 8.01 -16.03
C PHE A 372 11.57 8.26 -14.93
N THR A 373 11.40 7.33 -14.00
CA THR A 373 10.46 7.49 -12.88
C THR A 373 10.92 8.59 -11.91
N GLY A 374 12.23 8.72 -11.71
CA GLY A 374 12.84 9.75 -10.88
C GLY A 374 12.63 11.18 -11.37
N MET A 375 12.48 11.39 -12.69
CA MET A 375 12.16 12.70 -13.26
C MET A 375 10.83 13.25 -12.71
N PHE A 376 9.87 12.37 -12.40
CA PHE A 376 8.59 12.77 -11.83
C PHE A 376 8.70 13.30 -10.39
N MET A 377 9.77 12.97 -9.64
CA MET A 377 10.04 13.59 -8.34
C MET A 377 10.21 15.11 -8.48
N GLY A 378 10.62 15.59 -9.67
CA GLY A 378 10.69 17.00 -9.99
C GLY A 378 9.35 17.75 -9.86
N LEU A 379 8.21 17.05 -9.93
CA LEU A 379 6.91 17.65 -9.66
C LEU A 379 6.81 18.22 -8.23
N ALA A 380 7.63 17.76 -7.29
CA ALA A 380 7.67 18.31 -5.95
C ALA A 380 8.13 19.79 -5.92
N TYR A 381 8.86 20.26 -6.93
CA TYR A 381 9.24 21.66 -7.04
C TYR A 381 8.08 22.62 -7.30
N LEU A 382 6.88 22.14 -7.61
CA LEU A 382 5.68 22.98 -7.65
C LEU A 382 5.41 23.68 -6.31
N VAL A 383 5.97 23.16 -5.21
CA VAL A 383 5.96 23.82 -3.88
C VAL A 383 6.63 25.19 -3.89
N ALA A 384 7.58 25.43 -4.78
CA ALA A 384 8.29 26.71 -4.87
C ALA A 384 7.43 27.87 -5.40
N SER A 385 6.47 27.56 -6.28
CA SER A 385 5.61 28.55 -6.95
C SER A 385 4.18 28.59 -6.43
N SER A 386 3.77 27.60 -5.62
CA SER A 386 2.39 27.43 -5.15
C SER A 386 2.35 27.13 -3.65
N ASN A 387 1.17 27.26 -3.05
CA ASN A 387 0.96 26.80 -1.68
C ASN A 387 1.25 25.28 -1.57
N ALA A 388 2.24 24.93 -0.76
CA ALA A 388 2.69 23.55 -0.59
C ALA A 388 1.56 22.58 -0.18
N LEU A 389 0.61 23.04 0.64
CA LEU A 389 -0.55 22.22 1.03
C LEU A 389 -1.51 21.99 -0.14
N GLU A 390 -1.68 22.97 -1.01
CA GLU A 390 -2.53 22.83 -2.20
C GLU A 390 -1.94 21.81 -3.17
N VAL A 391 -0.63 21.87 -3.42
CA VAL A 391 0.11 20.89 -4.23
C VAL A 391 0.01 19.50 -3.62
N PHE A 392 0.25 19.39 -2.31
CA PHE A 392 0.09 18.12 -1.59
C PHE A 392 -1.32 17.53 -1.77
N ASN A 393 -2.37 18.35 -1.63
CA ASN A 393 -3.75 17.88 -1.80
C ASN A 393 -4.04 17.43 -3.24
N TYR A 394 -3.51 18.09 -4.27
CA TYR A 394 -3.66 17.65 -5.65
C TYR A 394 -2.99 16.30 -5.90
N PHE A 395 -1.82 16.08 -5.34
CA PHE A 395 -1.15 14.78 -5.41
C PHE A 395 -1.93 13.71 -4.65
N VAL A 396 -2.40 13.98 -3.42
CA VAL A 396 -3.27 13.08 -2.65
C VAL A 396 -4.51 12.71 -3.45
N ASN A 397 -5.15 13.68 -4.10
CA ASN A 397 -6.31 13.41 -4.95
C ASN A 397 -5.97 12.45 -6.09
N SER A 398 -4.90 12.70 -6.83
CA SER A 398 -4.49 11.86 -7.95
C SER A 398 -4.06 10.45 -7.50
N VAL A 399 -3.25 10.35 -6.45
CA VAL A 399 -2.82 9.06 -5.88
C VAL A 399 -4.01 8.23 -5.40
N THR A 400 -4.99 8.88 -4.77
CA THR A 400 -6.17 8.18 -4.24
C THR A 400 -7.03 7.56 -5.34
N ILE A 401 -7.23 8.25 -6.49
CA ILE A 401 -7.99 7.66 -7.60
C ILE A 401 -7.20 6.53 -8.27
N PHE A 402 -5.90 6.66 -8.45
CA PHE A 402 -5.06 5.59 -8.96
C PHE A 402 -5.06 4.37 -8.04
N GLY A 403 -4.94 4.59 -6.72
CA GLY A 403 -5.01 3.53 -5.71
C GLY A 403 -6.38 2.86 -5.67
N GLY A 404 -7.47 3.62 -5.73
CA GLY A 404 -8.83 3.09 -5.78
C GLY A 404 -9.08 2.20 -7.01
N LEU A 405 -8.64 2.65 -8.19
CA LEU A 405 -8.74 1.85 -9.43
C LEU A 405 -7.84 0.60 -9.38
N THR A 406 -6.68 0.68 -8.74
CA THR A 406 -5.85 -0.50 -8.48
C THR A 406 -6.59 -1.52 -7.62
N TRP A 407 -7.22 -1.09 -6.53
CA TRP A 407 -8.04 -1.97 -5.69
C TRP A 407 -9.24 -2.55 -6.43
N VAL A 408 -9.94 -1.76 -7.26
CA VAL A 408 -11.02 -2.27 -8.13
C VAL A 408 -10.50 -3.37 -9.06
N SER A 409 -9.32 -3.18 -9.65
CA SER A 409 -8.71 -4.19 -10.54
C SER A 409 -8.31 -5.47 -9.80
N ILE A 410 -7.72 -5.34 -8.59
CA ILE A 410 -7.35 -6.48 -7.75
C ILE A 410 -8.59 -7.30 -7.37
N LEU A 411 -9.65 -6.63 -6.91
CA LEU A 411 -10.92 -7.26 -6.50
C LEU A 411 -11.63 -7.94 -7.68
N ALA A 412 -11.66 -7.29 -8.84
CA ALA A 412 -12.23 -7.86 -10.07
C ALA A 412 -11.46 -9.11 -10.53
N SER A 413 -10.12 -9.05 -10.50
CA SER A 413 -9.26 -10.20 -10.83
C SER A 413 -9.48 -11.37 -9.87
N HIS A 414 -9.64 -11.08 -8.57
CA HIS A 414 -9.92 -12.12 -7.56
C HIS A 414 -11.28 -12.78 -7.77
N ILE A 415 -12.32 -12.02 -8.15
CA ILE A 415 -13.62 -12.58 -8.50
C ILE A 415 -13.49 -13.49 -9.73
N ALA A 416 -12.77 -13.06 -10.77
CA ALA A 416 -12.53 -13.87 -11.95
C ALA A 416 -11.79 -15.17 -11.59
N PHE A 417 -10.76 -15.09 -10.78
CA PHE A 417 -10.01 -16.25 -10.26
C PHE A 417 -10.91 -17.24 -9.51
N MET A 418 -11.72 -16.78 -8.55
CA MET A 418 -12.66 -17.66 -7.83
C MET A 418 -13.67 -18.34 -8.76
N ARG A 419 -14.14 -17.62 -9.80
CA ARG A 419 -15.03 -18.18 -10.81
C ARG A 419 -14.33 -19.21 -11.68
N GLY A 420 -13.06 -18.98 -12.03
CA GLY A 420 -12.22 -19.92 -12.77
C GLY A 420 -12.00 -21.21 -11.97
N MET A 421 -11.61 -21.12 -10.69
CA MET A 421 -11.49 -22.29 -9.80
C MET A 421 -12.77 -23.11 -9.76
N LYS A 422 -13.92 -22.44 -9.57
CA LYS A 422 -15.21 -23.14 -9.57
C LYS A 422 -15.52 -23.82 -10.90
N ALA A 423 -15.22 -23.18 -12.03
CA ALA A 423 -15.46 -23.73 -13.37
C ALA A 423 -14.57 -24.96 -13.68
N GLN A 424 -13.34 -24.96 -13.15
CA GLN A 424 -12.38 -26.07 -13.32
C GLN A 424 -12.48 -27.14 -12.21
N GLY A 425 -13.41 -27.00 -11.27
CA GLY A 425 -13.61 -27.97 -10.18
C GLY A 425 -12.50 -27.96 -9.10
N VAL A 426 -11.65 -26.94 -9.09
CA VAL A 426 -10.57 -26.82 -8.10
C VAL A 426 -11.12 -26.30 -6.77
N SER A 427 -10.89 -27.06 -5.70
CA SER A 427 -11.32 -26.66 -4.36
C SER A 427 -10.50 -25.47 -3.86
N ARG A 428 -11.16 -24.54 -3.17
CA ARG A 428 -10.48 -23.43 -2.48
C ARG A 428 -9.62 -23.91 -1.29
N ASP A 429 -9.76 -25.18 -0.88
CA ASP A 429 -8.98 -25.77 0.20
C ASP A 429 -7.52 -25.97 -0.18
N THR A 430 -7.22 -25.94 -1.47
CA THR A 430 -5.85 -25.98 -2.00
C THR A 430 -5.12 -24.63 -1.90
N LEU A 431 -5.80 -23.55 -1.50
CA LEU A 431 -5.16 -22.24 -1.37
C LEU A 431 -4.45 -22.10 -0.02
N PRO A 432 -3.24 -21.53 0.01
CA PRO A 432 -2.46 -21.35 1.24
C PRO A 432 -3.16 -20.42 2.25
N TYR A 433 -4.02 -19.54 1.77
CA TYR A 433 -4.84 -18.69 2.62
C TYR A 433 -6.25 -18.52 2.04
N LYS A 434 -7.24 -18.57 2.92
CA LYS A 434 -8.65 -18.33 2.60
C LYS A 434 -9.13 -17.08 3.32
N SER A 435 -9.41 -16.02 2.58
CA SER A 435 -10.09 -14.86 3.16
C SER A 435 -11.48 -15.25 3.67
N PRO A 436 -11.89 -14.78 4.86
CA PRO A 436 -13.19 -15.11 5.44
C PRO A 436 -14.35 -14.55 4.60
N LEU A 437 -15.54 -15.13 4.78
CA LEU A 437 -16.81 -14.65 4.17
C LEU A 437 -16.80 -14.57 2.62
N GLN A 438 -15.91 -15.32 1.96
CA GLN A 438 -15.89 -15.37 0.50
C GLN A 438 -17.06 -16.18 -0.07
N PRO A 439 -17.67 -15.80 -1.21
CA PRO A 439 -17.31 -14.68 -2.11
C PRO A 439 -17.95 -13.34 -1.76
N TYR A 440 -18.82 -13.28 -0.77
CA TYR A 440 -19.66 -12.10 -0.48
C TYR A 440 -18.81 -10.87 -0.11
N LEU A 441 -17.77 -11.06 0.69
CA LEU A 441 -16.88 -9.99 1.10
C LEU A 441 -16.19 -9.34 -0.11
N THR A 442 -15.72 -10.12 -1.08
CA THR A 442 -15.09 -9.55 -2.29
C THR A 442 -16.09 -8.79 -3.16
N TYR A 443 -17.33 -9.28 -3.31
CA TYR A 443 -18.36 -8.53 -4.03
C TYR A 443 -18.71 -7.22 -3.34
N PHE A 444 -18.88 -7.24 -2.02
CA PHE A 444 -19.10 -6.03 -1.24
C PHE A 444 -17.94 -5.05 -1.40
N SER A 445 -16.68 -5.53 -1.26
CA SER A 445 -15.48 -4.71 -1.39
C SER A 445 -15.35 -4.09 -2.78
N LEU A 446 -15.65 -4.85 -3.85
CA LEU A 446 -15.64 -4.33 -5.22
C LEU A 446 -16.69 -3.23 -5.42
N PHE A 447 -17.94 -3.51 -5.02
CA PHE A 447 -19.02 -2.53 -5.12
C PHE A 447 -18.67 -1.25 -4.35
N PHE A 448 -18.19 -1.39 -3.12
CA PHE A 448 -17.84 -0.25 -2.28
C PHE A 448 -16.66 0.54 -2.84
N SER A 449 -15.63 -0.12 -3.37
CA SER A 449 -14.48 0.54 -4.01
C SER A 449 -14.88 1.30 -5.26
N CYS A 450 -15.77 0.74 -6.10
CA CYS A 450 -16.32 1.45 -7.26
C CYS A 450 -17.12 2.69 -6.83
N LEU A 451 -17.95 2.56 -5.81
CA LEU A 451 -18.75 3.65 -5.26
C LEU A 451 -17.86 4.78 -4.71
N VAL A 452 -16.80 4.44 -3.98
CA VAL A 452 -15.83 5.42 -3.47
C VAL A 452 -15.11 6.12 -4.62
N CYS A 453 -14.66 5.41 -5.64
CA CYS A 453 -14.02 6.01 -6.82
C CYS A 453 -14.97 6.96 -7.58
N PHE A 454 -16.26 6.62 -7.65
CA PHE A 454 -17.27 7.44 -8.31
C PHE A 454 -17.55 8.73 -7.53
N PHE A 455 -17.75 8.64 -6.22
CA PHE A 455 -18.07 9.79 -5.38
C PHE A 455 -16.86 10.58 -4.89
N LYS A 456 -15.65 10.12 -5.16
CA LYS A 456 -14.40 10.69 -4.61
C LYS A 456 -14.28 12.20 -4.78
N GLY A 457 -14.66 12.74 -5.94
CA GLY A 457 -14.51 14.15 -6.26
C GLY A 457 -15.78 14.98 -6.06
N PHE A 458 -16.73 14.53 -5.25
CA PHE A 458 -18.02 15.24 -5.07
C PHE A 458 -17.84 16.68 -4.55
N ASP A 459 -16.81 16.92 -3.75
CA ASP A 459 -16.50 18.24 -3.19
C ASP A 459 -15.96 19.23 -4.24
N SER A 460 -15.51 18.76 -5.40
CA SER A 460 -15.10 19.61 -6.52
C SER A 460 -16.28 20.39 -7.14
N PHE A 461 -17.50 19.93 -6.88
CA PHE A 461 -18.74 20.60 -7.31
C PHE A 461 -19.27 21.61 -6.29
N MET A 462 -18.63 21.75 -5.10
CA MET A 462 -19.15 22.55 -3.98
C MET A 462 -18.09 23.42 -3.29
N PRO A 463 -17.66 24.59 -3.85
CA PRO A 463 -17.94 25.17 -5.16
C PRO A 463 -17.18 24.46 -6.29
N TRP A 464 -17.58 24.71 -7.54
CA TRP A 464 -16.92 24.14 -8.71
C TRP A 464 -15.43 24.53 -8.77
N SER A 465 -14.59 23.52 -8.86
CA SER A 465 -13.13 23.66 -9.02
C SER A 465 -12.63 22.68 -10.08
N TYR A 466 -12.29 23.20 -11.26
CA TYR A 466 -11.78 22.35 -12.35
C TYR A 466 -10.47 21.65 -11.99
N LYS A 467 -9.58 22.30 -11.21
CA LYS A 467 -8.32 21.69 -10.75
C LYS A 467 -8.58 20.48 -9.85
N SER A 468 -9.47 20.63 -8.86
CA SER A 468 -9.87 19.53 -7.98
C SER A 468 -10.59 18.44 -8.77
N PHE A 469 -11.47 18.79 -9.72
CA PHE A 469 -12.17 17.82 -10.56
C PHE A 469 -11.18 16.97 -11.37
N ILE A 470 -10.24 17.60 -12.08
CA ILE A 470 -9.23 16.90 -12.87
C ILE A 470 -8.41 15.98 -11.97
N THR A 471 -7.86 16.47 -10.87
CA THR A 471 -7.01 15.67 -9.98
C THR A 471 -7.76 14.53 -9.29
N ASN A 472 -9.05 14.66 -9.06
CA ASN A 472 -9.88 13.60 -8.49
C ASN A 472 -10.25 12.49 -9.49
N TYR A 473 -10.35 12.80 -10.80
CA TYR A 473 -10.90 11.86 -11.77
C TYR A 473 -9.95 11.48 -12.90
N ILE A 474 -8.74 12.07 -12.99
CA ILE A 474 -7.76 11.83 -14.07
C ILE A 474 -7.41 10.34 -14.23
N GLY A 475 -7.49 9.56 -13.16
CA GLY A 475 -7.21 8.12 -13.21
C GLY A 475 -8.20 7.34 -14.07
N ILE A 476 -9.46 7.75 -14.10
CA ILE A 476 -10.51 7.05 -14.84
C ILE A 476 -10.26 7.08 -16.37
N PRO A 477 -10.07 8.25 -17.02
CA PRO A 477 -9.77 8.28 -18.44
C PRO A 477 -8.44 7.58 -18.77
N ILE A 478 -7.40 7.70 -17.94
CA ILE A 478 -6.13 7.00 -18.15
C ILE A 478 -6.36 5.48 -18.15
N TYR A 479 -7.12 4.96 -17.19
CA TYR A 479 -7.45 3.54 -17.09
C TYR A 479 -8.26 3.06 -18.31
N VAL A 480 -9.30 3.79 -18.68
CA VAL A 480 -10.19 3.46 -19.81
C VAL A 480 -9.41 3.50 -21.13
N ILE A 481 -8.62 4.55 -21.35
CA ILE A 481 -7.79 4.67 -22.56
C ILE A 481 -6.74 3.55 -22.60
N GLY A 482 -6.10 3.24 -21.46
CA GLY A 482 -5.15 2.14 -21.38
C GLY A 482 -5.78 0.79 -21.73
N TYR A 483 -6.95 0.49 -21.16
CA TYR A 483 -7.67 -0.76 -21.42
C TYR A 483 -8.13 -0.89 -22.88
N PHE A 484 -8.90 0.07 -23.36
CA PHE A 484 -9.44 0.02 -24.72
C PHE A 484 -8.36 0.24 -25.79
N GLY A 485 -7.37 1.11 -25.54
CA GLY A 485 -6.25 1.33 -26.43
C GLY A 485 -5.43 0.05 -26.64
N TYR A 486 -5.09 -0.64 -25.57
CA TYR A 486 -4.39 -1.94 -25.66
C TYR A 486 -5.26 -2.97 -26.40
N LYS A 487 -6.53 -3.06 -26.05
CA LYS A 487 -7.46 -4.00 -26.66
C LYS A 487 -7.64 -3.75 -28.15
N PHE A 488 -7.69 -2.49 -28.57
CA PHE A 488 -7.78 -2.10 -29.98
C PHE A 488 -6.51 -2.44 -30.77
N VAL A 489 -5.34 -2.14 -30.20
CA VAL A 489 -4.03 -2.37 -30.87
C VAL A 489 -3.69 -3.86 -30.95
N TYR A 490 -3.80 -4.57 -29.83
CA TYR A 490 -3.37 -5.97 -29.73
C TYR A 490 -4.49 -6.99 -29.93
N LYS A 491 -5.75 -6.55 -30.09
CA LYS A 491 -6.94 -7.42 -30.27
C LYS A 491 -7.04 -8.53 -29.21
N SER A 492 -6.64 -8.23 -27.96
CA SER A 492 -6.62 -9.20 -26.87
C SER A 492 -8.01 -9.81 -26.62
N LYS A 493 -8.02 -11.10 -26.29
CA LYS A 493 -9.25 -11.84 -25.98
C LYS A 493 -9.41 -12.00 -24.48
N HIS A 494 -10.66 -11.99 -24.02
CA HIS A 494 -10.97 -12.31 -22.63
C HIS A 494 -10.62 -13.77 -22.32
N VAL A 495 -10.03 -14.01 -21.14
CA VAL A 495 -9.64 -15.34 -20.69
C VAL A 495 -10.91 -16.14 -20.32
N LYS A 496 -11.11 -17.29 -20.95
CA LYS A 496 -12.24 -18.15 -20.61
C LYS A 496 -12.00 -18.87 -19.27
N MET A 497 -13.04 -19.01 -18.48
CA MET A 497 -12.93 -19.58 -17.12
C MET A 497 -12.37 -21.00 -17.09
N HIS A 498 -12.65 -21.83 -18.12
CA HIS A 498 -12.13 -23.19 -18.22
C HIS A 498 -10.68 -23.28 -18.73
N GLU A 499 -10.18 -22.21 -19.38
CA GLU A 499 -8.83 -22.12 -19.93
C GLU A 499 -7.91 -21.26 -19.03
N MET A 500 -8.43 -20.80 -17.88
CA MET A 500 -7.70 -19.92 -16.97
C MET A 500 -6.54 -20.67 -16.30
N ASP A 501 -5.35 -20.07 -16.37
CA ASP A 501 -4.18 -20.58 -15.66
C ASP A 501 -4.27 -20.24 -14.17
N LEU A 502 -4.53 -21.27 -13.36
CA LEU A 502 -4.69 -21.16 -11.91
C LEU A 502 -3.37 -21.40 -11.14
N THR A 503 -2.38 -21.99 -11.80
CA THR A 503 -1.18 -22.53 -11.15
C THR A 503 0.06 -21.68 -11.34
N THR A 504 0.28 -21.11 -12.53
CA THR A 504 1.50 -20.32 -12.82
C THR A 504 1.62 -19.13 -11.88
N GLY A 505 2.73 -19.05 -11.14
CA GLY A 505 3.01 -18.00 -10.18
C GLY A 505 2.22 -18.10 -8.87
N ALA A 506 1.49 -19.21 -8.64
CA ALA A 506 1.09 -19.59 -7.30
C ALA A 506 2.34 -19.94 -6.47
N ARG A 507 2.34 -19.60 -5.19
CA ARG A 507 3.39 -20.06 -4.27
C ARG A 507 3.21 -21.57 -4.11
N GLU A 508 4.24 -22.35 -4.38
CA GLU A 508 4.19 -23.79 -4.17
C GLU A 508 4.01 -24.09 -2.67
N PHE A 509 3.21 -25.09 -2.36
CA PHE A 509 2.95 -25.51 -0.97
C PHE A 509 4.25 -25.87 -0.22
N HIS A 510 5.25 -26.41 -0.93
CA HIS A 510 6.55 -26.76 -0.34
C HIS A 510 7.28 -25.56 0.30
N ASP A 511 7.20 -24.36 -0.30
CA ASP A 511 7.84 -23.15 0.28
C ASP A 511 7.19 -22.75 1.62
N ILE A 512 5.92 -23.15 1.84
CA ILE A 512 5.15 -22.82 3.07
C ILE A 512 5.38 -23.87 4.14
N ASP A 513 5.44 -25.13 3.74
CA ASP A 513 5.71 -26.24 4.67
C ASP A 513 7.13 -26.15 5.24
N GLU A 514 8.12 -25.74 4.43
CA GLU A 514 9.48 -25.48 4.91
C GLU A 514 9.55 -24.28 5.88
N GLU A 515 8.83 -23.17 5.58
CA GLU A 515 8.75 -22.02 6.50
C GLU A 515 8.01 -22.40 7.81
N ASP A 516 6.94 -23.18 7.74
CA ASP A 516 6.19 -23.64 8.92
C ASP A 516 6.99 -24.70 9.72
N GLU A 517 7.76 -25.57 9.06
CA GLU A 517 8.67 -26.49 9.72
C GLU A 517 9.83 -25.76 10.40
N GLU A 518 10.42 -24.75 9.76
CA GLU A 518 11.44 -23.89 10.38
C GLU A 518 10.86 -23.11 11.56
N GLU A 519 9.62 -22.58 11.46
CA GLU A 519 8.95 -21.88 12.56
C GLU A 519 8.65 -22.85 13.73
N MET A 520 8.25 -24.10 13.44
CA MET A 520 8.06 -25.13 14.47
C MET A 520 9.38 -25.58 15.11
N ARG A 521 10.46 -25.70 14.33
CA ARG A 521 11.80 -25.96 14.86
C ARG A 521 12.25 -24.81 15.75
N TYR A 522 12.05 -23.55 15.31
CA TYR A 522 12.41 -22.37 16.10
C TYR A 522 11.59 -22.25 17.40
N LYS A 523 10.31 -22.65 17.41
CA LYS A 523 9.48 -22.69 18.63
C LYS A 523 10.04 -23.64 19.67
N ASN A 524 10.60 -24.75 19.24
CA ASN A 524 11.18 -25.79 20.11
C ASN A 524 12.61 -25.49 20.57
N PHE A 525 13.24 -24.44 20.05
CA PHE A 525 14.59 -24.04 20.46
C PHE A 525 14.60 -23.50 21.89
N THR A 526 15.62 -23.89 22.66
CA THR A 526 15.95 -23.25 23.95
C THR A 526 16.31 -21.79 23.73
N PHE A 527 16.23 -20.96 24.77
CA PHE A 527 16.56 -19.53 24.66
C PHE A 527 17.94 -19.26 24.06
N LYS A 528 18.97 -20.08 24.43
CA LYS A 528 20.31 -20.02 23.84
C LYS A 528 20.31 -20.35 22.33
N GLU A 529 19.61 -21.36 21.93
CA GLU A 529 19.51 -21.78 20.52
C GLU A 529 18.77 -20.72 19.69
N LYS A 530 17.73 -20.09 20.25
CA LYS A 530 17.03 -18.97 19.60
C LYS A 530 17.96 -17.78 19.35
N VAL A 531 18.79 -17.44 20.30
CA VAL A 531 19.80 -16.37 20.17
C VAL A 531 20.85 -16.74 19.12
N ILE A 532 21.34 -17.98 19.13
CA ILE A 532 22.35 -18.46 18.17
C ILE A 532 21.75 -18.53 16.75
N TYR A 533 20.53 -18.99 16.61
CA TYR A 533 19.81 -19.03 15.34
C TYR A 533 19.60 -17.62 14.79
N GLN A 534 19.20 -16.69 15.63
CA GLN A 534 19.07 -15.27 15.24
C GLN A 534 20.42 -14.64 14.85
N ILE A 535 21.49 -14.96 15.53
CA ILE A 535 22.85 -14.46 15.19
C ILE A 535 23.38 -15.08 13.90
N LYS A 536 23.09 -16.36 13.62
CA LYS A 536 23.52 -17.05 12.39
C LYS A 536 22.72 -16.64 11.15
N ASN A 537 21.45 -16.25 11.33
CA ASN A 537 20.56 -15.81 10.27
C ASN A 537 20.46 -14.27 10.20
N TRP A 538 21.32 -13.60 10.95
CA TRP A 538 21.60 -12.16 10.89
C TRP A 538 22.59 -11.92 9.74
#